data_10b34bcb6f9c0c153bcad0cd56ef5892
#
_entry.id   10b34bcb6f9c0c153bcad0cd56ef5892
#
_cell.length_a   1.000
_cell.length_b   1.000
_cell.length_c   1.000
_cell.angle_alpha   90.00
_cell.angle_beta   90.00
_cell.angle_gamma   90.00
#
_symmetry.space_group_name_H-M   'P 1'
#
loop_
_entity.id
_entity.type
_entity.pdbx_description
1 polymer ?
#
loop_
_entity_poly.entity_id
_entity_poly.type
_entity_poly.pdbx_seq_one_letter_code
_entity_poly.pdbx_strand_id
1 'polypeptide(L)'
;IHREDAEQCRRMGELGAPLIRDGMRLLTHCNAGALATGGIGTALAPLYTAWAAGRRFEVFADETRPLLQGARLTAYELSQAGIPVTLITDNMAGRVMSEGRVDAVFVGSDRIAANGDVCNKIGTYSVAVLARHH
;
A
#
# COMPACT_ATOMS: atom_id res chain seq x y z
N ILE A 1 -7.52 -19.98 -11.72
CA ILE A 1 -6.90 -19.37 -10.51
C ILE A 1 -5.99 -18.22 -10.91
N HIS A 2 -4.85 -18.41 -11.62
CA HIS A 2 -3.92 -17.32 -11.94
C HIS A 2 -4.55 -16.18 -12.75
N ARG A 3 -5.35 -16.49 -13.79
CA ARG A 3 -6.05 -15.48 -14.60
C ARG A 3 -7.06 -14.68 -13.78
N GLU A 4 -7.78 -15.32 -12.90
CA GLU A 4 -8.76 -14.69 -12.01
C GLU A 4 -8.08 -13.73 -11.04
N ASP A 5 -6.97 -14.17 -10.44
CA ASP A 5 -6.18 -13.34 -9.53
C ASP A 5 -5.60 -12.11 -10.25
N ALA A 6 -5.00 -12.31 -11.42
CA ALA A 6 -4.47 -11.22 -12.24
C ALA A 6 -5.58 -10.22 -12.64
N GLU A 7 -6.78 -10.71 -12.99
CA GLU A 7 -7.92 -9.87 -13.32
C GLU A 7 -8.44 -9.10 -12.11
N GLN A 8 -8.48 -9.73 -10.93
CA GLN A 8 -8.85 -9.03 -9.69
C GLN A 8 -7.85 -7.92 -9.37
N CYS A 9 -6.54 -8.19 -9.47
CA CYS A 9 -5.49 -7.19 -9.29
C CYS A 9 -5.69 -5.99 -10.24
N ARG A 10 -5.93 -6.26 -11.52
CA ARG A 10 -6.18 -5.22 -12.52
C ARG A 10 -7.40 -4.37 -12.15
N ARG A 11 -8.51 -4.99 -11.79
CA ARG A 11 -9.74 -4.28 -11.39
C ARG A 11 -9.54 -3.43 -10.15
N MET A 12 -8.83 -3.95 -9.14
CA MET A 12 -8.48 -3.16 -7.95
C MET A 12 -7.65 -1.93 -8.33
N GLY A 13 -6.69 -2.11 -9.24
CA GLY A 13 -5.89 -1.01 -9.77
C GLY A 13 -6.75 0.06 -10.42
N GLU A 14 -7.64 -0.32 -11.33
CA GLU A 14 -8.51 0.59 -12.07
C GLU A 14 -9.51 1.34 -11.16
N LEU A 15 -10.10 0.64 -10.19
CA LEU A 15 -11.06 1.22 -9.26
C LEU A 15 -10.39 2.11 -8.20
N GLY A 16 -9.16 1.77 -7.78
CA GLY A 16 -8.43 2.51 -6.76
C GLY A 16 -7.60 3.67 -7.30
N ALA A 17 -7.12 3.61 -8.53
CA ALA A 17 -6.28 4.66 -9.11
C ALA A 17 -6.92 6.07 -9.08
N PRO A 18 -8.23 6.26 -9.30
CA PRO A 18 -8.86 7.57 -9.20
C PRO A 18 -8.78 8.22 -7.81
N LEU A 19 -8.54 7.45 -6.76
CA LEU A 19 -8.35 7.96 -5.40
C LEU A 19 -7.01 8.66 -5.22
N ILE A 20 -6.05 8.40 -6.11
CA ILE A 20 -4.69 8.94 -6.03
C ILE A 20 -4.58 10.15 -6.95
N ARG A 21 -4.17 11.28 -6.39
CA ARG A 21 -3.99 12.56 -7.08
C ARG A 21 -2.52 12.95 -7.09
N ASP A 22 -2.14 13.84 -8.02
CA ASP A 22 -0.79 14.39 -8.06
C ASP A 22 -0.42 15.09 -6.76
N GLY A 23 0.83 14.88 -6.33
CA GLY A 23 1.39 15.46 -5.12
C GLY A 23 1.00 14.74 -3.82
N MET A 24 0.15 13.70 -3.88
CA MET A 24 -0.19 12.93 -2.67
C MET A 24 1.02 12.19 -2.10
N ARG A 25 0.99 12.03 -0.79
CA ARG A 25 1.93 11.22 -0.02
C ARG A 25 1.15 10.06 0.58
N LEU A 26 1.48 8.88 0.15
CA LEU A 26 0.78 7.66 0.52
C LEU A 26 1.57 6.89 1.56
N LEU A 27 0.90 6.08 2.38
CA LEU A 27 1.58 5.15 3.28
C LEU A 27 1.06 3.74 3.02
N THR A 28 1.95 2.77 3.05
CA THR A 28 1.60 1.35 2.95
C THR A 28 2.34 0.52 4.00
N HIS A 29 1.75 -0.62 4.34
CA HIS A 29 2.28 -1.54 5.34
C HIS A 29 2.27 -2.96 4.78
N CYS A 30 3.31 -3.74 5.06
CA CYS A 30 3.55 -5.07 4.53
C CYS A 30 3.83 -5.06 3.02
N ASN A 31 3.49 -6.15 2.34
CA ASN A 31 3.54 -6.24 0.88
C ASN A 31 2.24 -6.84 0.34
N ALA A 32 1.60 -6.10 -0.51
CA ALA A 32 0.43 -6.53 -1.28
C ALA A 32 0.60 -6.08 -2.75
N GLY A 33 1.80 -6.26 -3.26
CA GLY A 33 2.21 -5.92 -4.61
C GLY A 33 2.35 -7.14 -5.52
N ALA A 34 3.06 -6.95 -6.62
CA ALA A 34 3.25 -7.97 -7.65
C ALA A 34 4.00 -9.22 -7.13
N LEU A 35 4.89 -9.05 -6.15
CA LEU A 35 5.62 -10.17 -5.56
C LEU A 35 4.75 -11.09 -4.66
N ALA A 36 3.55 -10.64 -4.28
CA ALA A 36 2.63 -11.39 -3.43
C ALA A 36 1.38 -11.90 -4.17
N THR A 37 1.24 -11.65 -5.47
CA THR A 37 0.03 -11.95 -6.25
C THR A 37 0.37 -12.51 -7.63
N GLY A 38 -0.64 -12.97 -8.35
CA GLY A 38 -0.50 -13.39 -9.75
C GLY A 38 -0.57 -12.25 -10.76
N GLY A 39 -0.68 -10.98 -10.30
CA GLY A 39 -0.78 -9.79 -11.13
C GLY A 39 0.08 -8.65 -10.62
N ILE A 40 -0.43 -7.44 -10.73
CA ILE A 40 0.26 -6.20 -10.31
C ILE A 40 0.09 -5.88 -8.81
N GLY A 41 -0.43 -6.82 -8.02
CA GLY A 41 -0.74 -6.61 -6.63
C GLY A 41 -2.21 -6.31 -6.36
N THR A 42 -2.53 -6.17 -5.08
CA THR A 42 -3.85 -5.74 -4.60
C THR A 42 -3.78 -4.30 -4.09
N ALA A 43 -3.25 -4.05 -2.89
CA ALA A 43 -3.12 -2.70 -2.36
C ALA A 43 -2.17 -1.81 -3.16
N LEU A 44 -1.14 -2.36 -3.79
CA LEU A 44 -0.23 -1.60 -4.64
C LEU A 44 -0.72 -1.45 -6.09
N ALA A 45 -1.72 -2.22 -6.52
CA ALA A 45 -2.26 -2.10 -7.87
C ALA A 45 -2.79 -0.68 -8.21
N PRO A 46 -3.55 0.02 -7.33
CA PRO A 46 -3.91 1.41 -7.56
C PRO A 46 -2.71 2.34 -7.78
N LEU A 47 -1.61 2.11 -7.04
CA LEU A 47 -0.41 2.92 -7.14
C LEU A 47 0.24 2.74 -8.52
N TYR A 48 0.44 1.49 -8.94
CA TYR A 48 0.99 1.19 -10.27
C TYR A 48 0.13 1.73 -11.40
N THR A 49 -1.19 1.56 -11.29
CA THR A 49 -2.13 2.03 -12.31
C THR A 49 -2.13 3.56 -12.41
N ALA A 50 -2.16 4.26 -11.27
CA ALA A 50 -2.10 5.73 -11.23
C ALA A 50 -0.76 6.25 -11.77
N TRP A 51 0.35 5.61 -11.43
CA TRP A 51 1.67 5.98 -11.92
C TRP A 51 1.81 5.82 -13.42
N ALA A 52 1.34 4.69 -13.96
CA ALA A 52 1.30 4.42 -15.39
C ALA A 52 0.41 5.41 -16.15
N ALA A 53 -0.66 5.90 -15.52
CA ALA A 53 -1.53 6.95 -16.05
C ALA A 53 -0.93 8.37 -15.96
N GLY A 54 0.32 8.51 -15.52
CA GLY A 54 1.05 9.77 -15.48
C GLY A 54 0.93 10.55 -14.16
N ARG A 55 0.24 10.04 -13.16
CA ARG A 55 0.15 10.70 -11.84
C ARG A 55 1.48 10.61 -11.11
N ARG A 56 1.79 11.66 -10.35
CA ARG A 56 3.03 11.74 -9.57
C ARG A 56 2.72 11.93 -8.10
N PHE A 57 3.26 11.03 -7.29
CA PHE A 57 3.07 10.95 -5.84
C PHE A 57 4.30 10.26 -5.21
N GLU A 58 4.39 10.24 -3.91
CA GLU A 58 5.42 9.53 -3.16
C GLU A 58 4.80 8.55 -2.16
N VAL A 59 5.57 7.56 -1.73
CA VAL A 59 5.10 6.51 -0.85
C VAL A 59 6.02 6.35 0.36
N PHE A 60 5.46 6.36 1.56
CA PHE A 60 6.11 5.83 2.75
C PHE A 60 5.79 4.34 2.86
N ALA A 61 6.79 3.51 3.00
CA ALA A 61 6.64 2.08 3.22
C ALA A 61 7.15 1.73 4.62
N ASP A 62 6.25 1.22 5.48
CA ASP A 62 6.65 0.64 6.75
C ASP A 62 7.57 -0.55 6.51
N GLU A 63 8.63 -0.70 7.31
CA GLU A 63 9.54 -1.85 7.21
C GLU A 63 8.83 -3.19 7.43
N THR A 64 7.79 -3.19 8.27
CA THR A 64 6.91 -4.32 8.60
C THR A 64 7.62 -5.42 9.37
N ARG A 65 7.83 -5.18 10.68
CA ARG A 65 8.30 -6.22 11.60
C ARG A 65 7.26 -7.34 11.74
N PRO A 66 7.67 -8.61 12.00
CA PRO A 66 9.07 -9.06 12.16
C PRO A 66 9.74 -9.50 10.86
N LEU A 67 8.98 -9.81 9.76
CA LEU A 67 9.54 -10.41 8.55
C LEU A 67 10.05 -9.39 7.52
N LEU A 68 9.82 -8.10 7.76
CA LEU A 68 10.32 -6.99 6.96
C LEU A 68 9.83 -7.00 5.49
N GLN A 69 8.57 -7.37 5.26
CA GLN A 69 8.00 -7.40 3.90
C GLN A 69 8.01 -6.02 3.23
N GLY A 70 7.76 -4.96 3.99
CA GLY A 70 7.84 -3.60 3.48
C GLY A 70 9.25 -3.23 3.03
N ALA A 71 10.26 -3.52 3.88
CA ALA A 71 11.65 -3.24 3.58
C ALA A 71 12.20 -4.11 2.44
N ARG A 72 11.85 -5.39 2.43
CA ARG A 72 12.43 -6.38 1.52
C ARG A 72 11.73 -6.45 0.16
N LEU A 73 10.43 -6.21 0.13
CA LEU A 73 9.59 -6.41 -1.07
C LEU A 73 8.99 -5.09 -1.56
N THR A 74 8.21 -4.39 -0.73
CA THR A 74 7.47 -3.19 -1.15
C THR A 74 8.40 -2.07 -1.60
N ALA A 75 9.43 -1.75 -0.81
CA ALA A 75 10.40 -0.72 -1.17
C ALA A 75 11.13 -1.07 -2.47
N TYR A 76 11.49 -2.34 -2.65
CA TYR A 76 12.12 -2.83 -3.86
C TYR A 76 11.21 -2.67 -5.09
N GLU A 77 10.00 -3.24 -5.06
CA GLU A 77 9.14 -3.24 -6.25
C GLU A 77 8.64 -1.83 -6.63
N LEU A 78 8.36 -0.95 -5.66
CA LEU A 78 8.01 0.44 -5.93
C LEU A 78 9.20 1.19 -6.59
N SER A 79 10.42 1.00 -6.08
CA SER A 79 11.61 1.63 -6.66
C SER A 79 11.88 1.13 -8.09
N GLN A 80 11.67 -0.17 -8.35
CA GLN A 80 11.82 -0.72 -9.71
C GLN A 80 10.78 -0.15 -10.69
N ALA A 81 9.60 0.20 -10.20
CA ALA A 81 8.56 0.87 -10.99
C ALA A 81 8.80 2.38 -11.16
N GLY A 82 9.88 2.92 -10.58
CA GLY A 82 10.19 4.35 -10.63
C GLY A 82 9.30 5.20 -9.72
N ILE A 83 8.55 4.60 -8.81
CA ILE A 83 7.72 5.31 -7.83
C ILE A 83 8.61 5.72 -6.64
N PRO A 84 8.70 7.02 -6.31
CA PRO A 84 9.45 7.47 -5.15
C PRO A 84 8.96 6.81 -3.87
N VAL A 85 9.83 6.09 -3.18
CA VAL A 85 9.51 5.39 -1.95
C VAL A 85 10.50 5.73 -0.85
N THR A 86 9.99 6.04 0.33
CA THR A 86 10.77 6.25 1.55
C THR A 86 10.46 5.10 2.52
N LEU A 87 11.46 4.28 2.80
CA LEU A 87 11.35 3.24 3.81
C LEU A 87 11.43 3.87 5.21
N ILE A 88 10.46 3.55 6.05
CA ILE A 88 10.41 4.00 7.44
C ILE A 88 10.29 2.81 8.40
N THR A 89 10.68 3.00 9.66
CA THR A 89 10.39 2.02 10.70
C THR A 89 8.90 2.05 11.06
N ASP A 90 8.34 0.93 11.52
CA ASP A 90 6.89 0.81 11.78
C ASP A 90 6.37 1.87 12.77
N ASN A 91 7.17 2.26 13.76
CA ASN A 91 6.78 3.26 14.74
C ASN A 91 6.85 4.71 14.21
N MET A 92 7.42 4.93 13.03
CA MET A 92 7.45 6.27 12.40
C MET A 92 6.13 6.62 11.69
N ALA A 93 5.25 5.65 11.40
CA ALA A 93 3.97 5.90 10.72
C ALA A 93 3.16 7.00 11.44
N GLY A 94 3.02 6.91 12.76
CA GLY A 94 2.35 7.94 13.57
C GLY A 94 3.04 9.30 13.49
N ARG A 95 4.36 9.33 13.43
CA ARG A 95 5.11 10.59 13.33
C ARG A 95 4.85 11.29 11.99
N VAL A 96 4.98 10.60 10.86
CA VAL A 96 4.74 11.21 9.55
C VAL A 96 3.28 11.63 9.36
N MET A 97 2.33 10.88 9.94
CA MET A 97 0.91 11.26 9.95
C MET A 97 0.69 12.54 10.78
N SER A 98 1.26 12.62 11.99
CA SER A 98 1.11 13.79 12.87
C SER A 98 1.71 15.07 12.28
N GLU A 99 2.66 14.95 11.39
CA GLU A 99 3.24 16.07 10.64
C GLU A 99 2.39 16.45 9.40
N GLY A 100 1.25 15.80 9.18
CA GLY A 100 0.42 16.01 8.00
C GLY A 100 1.09 15.58 6.70
N ARG A 101 1.98 14.58 6.77
CA ARG A 101 2.78 14.10 5.62
C ARG A 101 2.22 12.84 4.98
N VAL A 102 1.01 12.42 5.34
CA VAL A 102 0.32 11.28 4.75
C VAL A 102 -1.09 11.70 4.38
N ASP A 103 -1.46 11.54 3.13
CA ASP A 103 -2.76 11.93 2.59
C ASP A 103 -3.72 10.74 2.47
N ALA A 104 -3.18 9.52 2.32
CA ALA A 104 -3.95 8.28 2.30
C ALA A 104 -3.09 7.07 2.65
N VAL A 105 -3.75 6.01 3.14
CA VAL A 105 -3.12 4.73 3.47
C VAL A 105 -3.72 3.63 2.60
N PHE A 106 -2.87 2.83 1.97
CA PHE A 106 -3.25 1.66 1.19
C PHE A 106 -2.63 0.40 1.80
N VAL A 107 -3.45 -0.52 2.26
CA VAL A 107 -3.02 -1.79 2.85
C VAL A 107 -3.80 -2.95 2.24
N GLY A 108 -3.19 -4.12 2.20
CA GLY A 108 -3.85 -5.35 1.80
C GLY A 108 -4.77 -5.91 2.88
N SER A 109 -5.30 -7.11 2.63
CA SER A 109 -6.04 -7.88 3.61
C SER A 109 -5.76 -9.37 3.44
N ASP A 110 -5.46 -10.04 4.55
CA ASP A 110 -5.33 -11.50 4.55
C ASP A 110 -6.71 -12.18 4.55
N ARG A 111 -7.69 -11.54 5.21
CA ARG A 111 -9.08 -11.99 5.32
C ARG A 111 -10.03 -10.80 5.40
N ILE A 112 -11.18 -10.97 4.78
CA ILE A 112 -12.33 -10.06 4.91
C ILE A 112 -13.52 -10.90 5.35
N ALA A 113 -14.11 -10.55 6.50
CA ALA A 113 -15.29 -11.21 7.02
C ALA A 113 -16.56 -10.76 6.29
N ALA A 114 -17.66 -11.51 6.43
CA ALA A 114 -18.92 -11.18 5.78
C ALA A 114 -19.51 -9.82 6.21
N ASN A 115 -19.16 -9.35 7.41
CA ASN A 115 -19.58 -8.03 7.92
C ASN A 115 -18.64 -6.89 7.48
N GLY A 116 -17.60 -7.19 6.69
CA GLY A 116 -16.62 -6.21 6.21
C GLY A 116 -15.40 -6.00 7.11
N ASP A 117 -15.31 -6.68 8.25
CA ASP A 117 -14.11 -6.60 9.09
C ASP A 117 -12.90 -7.18 8.36
N VAL A 118 -11.76 -6.51 8.50
CA VAL A 118 -10.52 -6.86 7.81
C VAL A 118 -9.47 -7.33 8.82
N CYS A 119 -8.86 -8.48 8.53
CA CYS A 119 -7.67 -8.97 9.22
C CYS A 119 -6.48 -8.90 8.26
N ASN A 120 -5.38 -8.30 8.70
CA ASN A 120 -4.18 -8.16 7.89
C ASN A 120 -2.91 -8.30 8.75
N LYS A 121 -1.77 -8.08 8.15
CA LYS A 121 -0.44 -8.08 8.77
C LYS A 121 -0.44 -7.31 10.10
N ILE A 122 0.25 -7.88 11.11
CA ILE A 122 0.49 -7.19 12.39
C ILE A 122 1.05 -5.79 12.14
N GLY A 123 0.51 -4.79 12.82
CA GLY A 123 0.80 -3.37 12.61
C GLY A 123 -0.30 -2.61 11.86
N THR A 124 -1.08 -3.28 11.01
CA THR A 124 -2.16 -2.64 10.24
C THR A 124 -3.21 -1.98 11.15
N TYR A 125 -3.56 -2.61 12.28
CA TYR A 125 -4.47 -2.01 13.25
C TYR A 125 -3.96 -0.67 13.77
N SER A 126 -2.68 -0.61 14.18
CA SER A 126 -2.06 0.63 14.66
C SER A 126 -2.07 1.72 13.58
N VAL A 127 -1.70 1.36 12.34
CA VAL A 127 -1.73 2.29 11.20
C VAL A 127 -3.16 2.81 10.96
N ALA A 128 -4.17 1.94 11.00
CA ALA A 128 -5.57 2.33 10.78
C ALA A 128 -6.07 3.29 11.88
N VAL A 129 -5.74 3.02 13.15
CA VAL A 129 -6.08 3.90 14.27
C VAL A 129 -5.43 5.27 14.13
N LEU A 130 -4.13 5.30 13.80
CA LEU A 130 -3.40 6.54 13.60
C LEU A 130 -3.92 7.33 12.39
N ALA A 131 -4.21 6.64 11.28
CA ALA A 131 -4.79 7.28 10.09
C ALA A 131 -6.17 7.89 10.37
N ARG A 132 -6.98 7.24 11.21
CA ARG A 132 -8.28 7.80 11.62
C ARG A 132 -8.13 9.01 12.56
N HIS A 133 -7.09 9.01 13.40
CA HIS A 133 -6.84 10.08 14.36
C HIS A 133 -6.31 11.34 13.68
N HIS A 134 -5.45 11.20 12.70
CA HIS A 134 -4.78 12.29 12.00
C HIS A 134 -5.45 12.65 10.68
#